data_a96393bf16d4090b9143fcd6c5a21b50
#
_entry.id   a96393bf16d4090b9143fcd6c5a21b50
#
_cell.length_a   1.000
_cell.length_b   1.000
_cell.length_c   1.000
_cell.angle_alpha   90.00
_cell.angle_beta   90.00
_cell.angle_gamma   90.00
#
_symmetry.space_group_name_H-M   'P 1'
#
loop_
_entity.id
_entity.type
_entity.pdbx_description
1 polymer ?
#
loop_
_entity_poly.entity_id
_entity_poly.type
_entity_poly.pdbx_seq_one_letter_code
_entity_poly.pdbx_strand_id
1 'polypeptide(L)'
;MADVEWGAIQDAHVKEKFGGTVRVRTIWEGSNGAKAQHVEIDPGGCWEGIDLHEPGPEEVYVLAGIFNDGVRDYPAGTFIHNPAGSSHVPQSLTGCTLFVFYPEG
;
A
#
# COMPACT_ATOMS: atom_id res chain seq x y z
N MET A 1 29.91 2.01 -9.78
CA MET A 1 29.32 2.69 -8.61
C MET A 1 27.81 2.79 -8.81
N ALA A 2 27.05 2.44 -7.80
CA ALA A 2 25.60 2.51 -7.89
C ALA A 2 25.12 3.95 -7.58
N ASP A 3 24.17 4.43 -8.38
CA ASP A 3 23.56 5.73 -8.17
C ASP A 3 22.41 5.60 -7.16
N VAL A 4 22.15 6.69 -6.44
CA VAL A 4 20.97 6.80 -5.59
C VAL A 4 19.75 6.90 -6.49
N GLU A 5 18.74 6.07 -6.22
CA GLU A 5 17.43 6.13 -6.88
C GLU A 5 16.41 6.69 -5.90
N TRP A 6 15.46 7.45 -6.40
CA TRP A 6 14.46 8.08 -5.54
C TRP A 6 13.20 8.41 -6.32
N GLY A 7 12.12 8.64 -5.59
CA GLY A 7 10.87 9.10 -6.15
C GLY A 7 10.10 9.91 -5.13
N ALA A 8 9.19 10.76 -5.60
CA ALA A 8 8.42 11.64 -4.72
C ALA A 8 6.93 11.53 -5.06
N ILE A 9 6.10 11.66 -4.04
CA ILE A 9 4.63 11.55 -4.16
C ILE A 9 4.10 12.57 -5.17
N GLN A 10 4.56 13.81 -5.12
CA GLN A 10 4.07 14.89 -5.97
C GLN A 10 4.35 14.67 -7.46
N ASP A 11 5.33 13.84 -7.79
CA ASP A 11 5.70 13.55 -9.18
C ASP A 11 5.10 12.24 -9.69
N ALA A 12 4.48 11.46 -8.81
CA ALA A 12 3.92 10.16 -9.15
C ALA A 12 2.52 10.30 -9.75
N HIS A 13 2.24 9.49 -10.76
CA HIS A 13 0.90 9.39 -11.33
C HIS A 13 -0.04 8.73 -10.32
N VAL A 14 -1.22 9.32 -10.10
CA VAL A 14 -2.22 8.73 -9.22
C VAL A 14 -3.09 7.75 -10.00
N LYS A 15 -3.25 6.55 -9.45
CA LYS A 15 -4.17 5.55 -9.94
C LYS A 15 -5.33 5.43 -8.98
N GLU A 16 -6.52 5.82 -9.42
CA GLU A 16 -7.73 5.72 -8.61
C GLU A 16 -8.40 4.37 -8.80
N LYS A 17 -8.89 3.81 -7.71
CA LYS A 17 -9.58 2.52 -7.68
C LYS A 17 -10.86 2.62 -6.85
N PHE A 18 -11.81 1.73 -7.12
CA PHE A 18 -13.05 1.59 -6.34
C PHE A 18 -13.80 2.91 -6.19
N GLY A 19 -14.14 3.51 -7.35
CA GLY A 19 -14.90 4.76 -7.38
C GLY A 19 -14.12 5.97 -6.90
N GLY A 20 -12.77 5.89 -6.87
CA GLY A 20 -11.91 6.97 -6.41
C GLY A 20 -11.65 6.97 -4.90
N THR A 21 -12.17 5.98 -4.16
CA THR A 21 -12.00 5.89 -2.70
C THR A 21 -10.64 5.38 -2.29
N VAL A 22 -9.90 4.75 -3.20
CA VAL A 22 -8.53 4.29 -2.99
C VAL A 22 -7.64 4.91 -4.06
N ARG A 23 -6.56 5.57 -3.65
CA ARG A 23 -5.59 6.18 -4.55
C ARG A 23 -4.22 5.58 -4.30
N VAL A 24 -3.60 5.11 -5.39
CA VAL A 24 -2.29 4.46 -5.36
C VAL A 24 -1.32 5.26 -6.22
N ARG A 25 -0.17 5.57 -5.65
CA ARG A 25 0.94 6.19 -6.38
C ARG A 25 2.16 5.30 -6.25
N THR A 26 2.75 4.89 -7.39
CA THR A 26 4.02 4.17 -7.38
C THR A 26 5.12 5.22 -7.42
N ILE A 27 5.87 5.34 -6.33
CA ILE A 27 6.89 6.38 -6.19
C ILE A 27 8.29 5.91 -6.56
N TRP A 28 8.52 4.60 -6.61
CA TRP A 28 9.80 4.03 -7.03
C TRP A 28 9.60 2.59 -7.51
N GLU A 29 10.35 2.21 -8.54
CA GLU A 29 10.39 0.84 -9.04
C GLU A 29 11.85 0.41 -9.21
N GLY A 30 12.18 -0.77 -8.71
CA GLY A 30 13.50 -1.36 -8.86
C GLY A 30 13.61 -2.23 -10.11
N SER A 31 14.84 -2.53 -10.52
CA SER A 31 15.12 -3.32 -11.73
C SER A 31 14.66 -4.78 -11.62
N ASN A 32 14.45 -5.28 -10.42
CA ASN A 32 14.01 -6.65 -10.15
C ASN A 32 12.50 -6.75 -9.91
N GLY A 33 11.73 -5.71 -10.23
CA GLY A 33 10.29 -5.66 -10.01
C GLY A 33 9.87 -5.11 -8.66
N ALA A 34 10.82 -4.79 -7.77
CA ALA A 34 10.49 -4.16 -6.49
C ALA A 34 9.81 -2.81 -6.73
N LYS A 35 8.89 -2.45 -5.86
CA LYS A 35 8.21 -1.15 -5.95
C LYS A 35 7.79 -0.61 -4.59
N ALA A 36 7.82 0.71 -4.48
CA ALA A 36 7.37 1.45 -3.31
C ALA A 36 6.15 2.29 -3.70
N GLN A 37 5.09 2.21 -2.91
CA GLN A 37 3.84 2.89 -3.19
C GLN A 37 3.36 3.73 -2.00
N HIS A 38 2.66 4.80 -2.32
CA HIS A 38 1.91 5.60 -1.36
C HIS A 38 0.43 5.35 -1.63
N VAL A 39 -0.31 4.93 -0.62
CA VAL A 39 -1.72 4.54 -0.75
C VAL A 39 -2.56 5.36 0.20
N GLU A 40 -3.65 5.92 -0.32
CA GLU A 40 -4.65 6.63 0.48
C GLU A 40 -5.98 5.91 0.35
N ILE A 41 -6.64 5.67 1.49
CA ILE A 41 -7.99 5.10 1.55
C ILE A 41 -8.87 6.13 2.22
N ASP A 42 -9.94 6.55 1.53
CA ASP A 42 -10.90 7.50 2.08
C ASP A 42 -11.72 6.88 3.21
N PRO A 43 -12.31 7.70 4.11
CA PRO A 43 -13.23 7.17 5.12
C PRO A 43 -14.33 6.31 4.49
N GLY A 44 -14.47 5.08 4.97
CA GLY A 44 -15.40 4.12 4.43
C GLY A 44 -14.93 3.39 3.17
N GLY A 45 -13.73 3.70 2.67
CA GLY A 45 -13.17 3.03 1.51
C GLY A 45 -12.86 1.56 1.82
N CYS A 46 -13.13 0.68 0.84
CA CYS A 46 -12.91 -0.75 0.98
C CYS A 46 -12.49 -1.34 -0.36
N TRP A 47 -11.48 -2.18 -0.33
CA TRP A 47 -11.03 -2.94 -1.50
C TRP A 47 -12.15 -3.87 -1.96
N GLU A 48 -12.39 -3.93 -3.25
CA GLU A 48 -13.40 -4.85 -3.80
C GLU A 48 -12.72 -6.17 -4.13
N GLY A 49 -13.11 -7.22 -3.42
CA GLY A 49 -12.49 -8.53 -3.52
C GLY A 49 -11.33 -8.69 -2.54
N ILE A 50 -10.53 -9.72 -2.79
CA ILE A 50 -9.39 -10.08 -1.95
C ILE A 50 -8.11 -9.62 -2.64
N ASP A 51 -7.21 -8.98 -1.89
CA ASP A 51 -5.89 -8.61 -2.35
C ASP A 51 -4.91 -9.73 -1.95
N LEU A 52 -4.43 -10.47 -2.94
CA LEU A 52 -3.50 -11.59 -2.75
C LEU A 52 -2.07 -11.14 -3.02
N HIS A 53 -1.16 -11.45 -2.10
CA HIS A 53 0.25 -11.05 -2.20
C HIS A 53 1.07 -12.09 -2.94
N GLU A 54 1.35 -11.81 -4.22
CA GLU A 54 2.18 -12.64 -5.11
C GLU A 54 2.90 -11.74 -6.11
N PRO A 55 4.13 -12.08 -6.49
CA PRO A 55 4.93 -13.28 -6.16
C PRO A 55 5.57 -13.26 -4.78
N GLY A 56 5.72 -12.09 -4.18
CA GLY A 56 6.40 -11.94 -2.91
C GLY A 56 5.55 -11.30 -1.82
N PRO A 57 6.17 -10.94 -0.71
CA PRO A 57 5.46 -10.31 0.40
C PRO A 57 5.11 -8.85 0.11
N GLU A 58 4.23 -8.30 0.94
CA GLU A 58 3.90 -6.88 0.98
C GLU A 58 4.25 -6.36 2.37
N GLU A 59 5.04 -5.29 2.41
CA GLU A 59 5.40 -4.60 3.65
C GLU A 59 4.62 -3.30 3.72
N VAL A 60 3.91 -3.06 4.82
CA VAL A 60 3.05 -1.90 5.00
C VAL A 60 3.45 -1.12 6.24
N TYR A 61 3.52 0.20 6.12
CA TYR A 61 3.64 1.10 7.26
C TYR A 61 2.45 2.05 7.25
N VAL A 62 1.71 2.09 8.36
CA VAL A 62 0.55 2.98 8.49
C VAL A 62 1.06 4.38 8.87
N LEU A 63 0.98 5.31 7.92
CA LEU A 63 1.46 6.68 8.09
C LEU A 63 0.49 7.55 8.87
N ALA A 64 -0.81 7.38 8.62
CA ALA A 64 -1.87 8.18 9.25
C ALA A 64 -3.17 7.40 9.26
N GLY A 65 -4.02 7.72 10.22
CA GLY A 65 -5.34 7.10 10.33
C GLY A 65 -5.29 5.68 10.87
N ILE A 66 -6.31 4.90 10.56
CA ILE A 66 -6.44 3.51 11.01
C ILE A 66 -6.71 2.64 9.79
N PHE A 67 -5.81 1.71 9.52
CA PHE A 67 -5.94 0.72 8.46
C PHE A 67 -6.60 -0.55 9.01
N ASN A 68 -7.50 -1.17 8.23
CA ASN A 68 -8.09 -2.46 8.56
C ASN A 68 -7.83 -3.44 7.41
N ASP A 69 -7.41 -4.65 7.73
CA ASP A 69 -7.09 -5.70 6.74
C ASP A 69 -8.23 -6.70 6.53
N GLY A 70 -9.40 -6.41 7.09
CA GLY A 70 -10.54 -7.31 7.12
C GLY A 70 -10.63 -8.13 8.41
N VAL A 71 -9.60 -8.10 9.26
CA VAL A 71 -9.51 -8.87 10.50
C VAL A 71 -9.34 -7.95 11.71
N ARG A 72 -8.46 -6.97 11.63
CA ARG A 72 -8.17 -6.07 12.75
C ARG A 72 -7.80 -4.67 12.27
N ASP A 73 -7.85 -3.72 13.21
CA ASP A 73 -7.41 -2.35 13.01
C ASP A 73 -5.93 -2.20 13.34
N TYR A 74 -5.24 -1.38 12.54
CA TYR A 74 -3.85 -1.01 12.75
C TYR A 74 -3.74 0.52 12.77
N PRO A 75 -3.37 1.11 13.91
CA PRO A 75 -3.21 2.57 13.99
C PRO A 75 -1.95 3.06 13.30
N ALA A 76 -1.86 4.38 13.09
CA ALA A 76 -0.66 5.03 12.59
C ALA A 76 0.56 4.62 13.42
N GLY A 77 1.69 4.40 12.76
CA GLY A 77 2.93 3.92 13.40
C GLY A 77 3.08 2.41 13.42
N THR A 78 2.14 1.66 12.84
CA THR A 78 2.21 0.20 12.80
C THR A 78 2.91 -0.27 11.53
N PHE A 79 3.83 -1.22 11.68
CA PHE A 79 4.43 -1.96 10.57
C PHE A 79 3.73 -3.32 10.43
N ILE A 80 3.39 -3.69 9.20
CA ILE A 80 2.71 -4.96 8.91
C ILE A 80 3.52 -5.70 7.85
N HIS A 81 3.88 -6.93 8.15
CA HIS A 81 4.48 -7.85 7.18
C HIS A 81 3.42 -8.84 6.72
N ASN A 82 3.08 -8.76 5.45
CA ASN A 82 2.17 -9.71 4.82
C ASN A 82 3.01 -10.70 3.98
N PRO A 83 3.19 -11.94 4.43
CA PRO A 83 4.05 -12.88 3.69
C PRO A 83 3.47 -13.22 2.33
N ALA A 84 4.34 -13.68 1.42
CA ALA A 84 3.92 -14.16 0.11
C ALA A 84 2.84 -15.24 0.26
N GLY A 85 1.80 -15.17 -0.57
CA GLY A 85 0.66 -16.07 -0.51
C GLY A 85 -0.40 -15.68 0.50
N SER A 86 -0.16 -14.69 1.35
CA SER A 86 -1.19 -14.16 2.25
C SER A 86 -2.17 -13.28 1.48
N SER A 87 -3.34 -13.06 2.05
CA SER A 87 -4.36 -12.20 1.45
C SER A 87 -5.05 -11.37 2.51
N HIS A 88 -5.62 -10.25 2.08
CA HIS A 88 -6.40 -9.39 2.95
C HIS A 88 -7.45 -8.61 2.16
N VAL A 89 -8.31 -7.87 2.86
CA VAL A 89 -9.25 -6.93 2.27
C VAL A 89 -8.93 -5.54 2.85
N PRO A 90 -8.09 -4.75 2.16
CA PRO A 90 -7.72 -3.42 2.63
C PRO A 90 -8.93 -2.51 2.73
N GLN A 91 -9.07 -1.83 3.87
CA GLN A 91 -10.19 -0.93 4.12
C GLN A 91 -9.86 0.03 5.25
N SER A 92 -10.65 1.08 5.39
CA SER A 92 -10.53 1.98 6.53
C SER A 92 -11.86 2.67 6.77
N LEU A 93 -12.38 2.57 7.98
CA LEU A 93 -13.63 3.24 8.33
C LEU A 93 -13.45 4.76 8.42
N THR A 94 -12.34 5.19 8.99
CA THR A 94 -12.05 6.60 9.24
C THR A 94 -11.10 7.24 8.24
N GLY A 95 -10.57 6.45 7.31
CA GLY A 95 -9.55 6.88 6.36
C GLY A 95 -8.14 6.60 6.87
N CYS A 96 -7.23 6.33 5.94
CA CYS A 96 -5.83 6.10 6.30
C CYS A 96 -4.90 6.41 5.14
N THR A 97 -3.62 6.54 5.46
CA THR A 97 -2.53 6.71 4.50
C THR A 97 -1.47 5.66 4.81
N LEU A 98 -1.00 4.97 3.78
CA LEU A 98 -0.06 3.87 3.91
C LEU A 98 1.17 4.12 3.05
N PHE A 99 2.32 3.65 3.53
CA PHE A 99 3.46 3.35 2.68
C PHE A 99 3.51 1.84 2.48
N VAL A 100 3.62 1.41 1.23
CA VAL A 100 3.61 -0.01 0.87
C VAL A 100 4.85 -0.32 0.05
N PHE A 101 5.55 -1.40 0.43
CA PHE A 101 6.74 -1.84 -0.28
C PHE A 101 6.59 -3.30 -0.69
N TYR A 102 6.84 -3.55 -1.98
CA TYR A 102 6.87 -4.89 -2.55
C TYR A 102 8.30 -5.19 -2.97
N PRO A 103 9.06 -5.98 -2.20
CA PRO A 103 10.47 -6.25 -2.53
C PRO A 103 10.64 -7.11 -3.79
N GLU A 104 9.62 -7.85 -4.18
CA GLU A 104 9.66 -8.72 -5.35
C GLU A 104 8.61 -8.38 -6.41
N GLY A 105 7.86 -7.31 -6.18
CA GLY A 105 6.82 -6.89 -7.12
C GLY A 105 5.43 -7.42 -6.87
#